data_e151336a2a0b441bcf7fbf251c2d4857
#
_entry.id   e151336a2a0b441bcf7fbf251c2d4857
#
_cell.length_a   1.000
_cell.length_b   1.000
_cell.length_c   1.000
_cell.angle_alpha   90.00
_cell.angle_beta   90.00
_cell.angle_gamma   90.00
#
_symmetry.space_group_name_H-M   'P 1'
#
loop_
_entity.id
_entity.type
_entity.pdbx_description
1 polymer ?
#
loop_
_entity_poly.entity_id
_entity_poly.type
_entity_poly.pdbx_seq_one_letter_code
_entity_poly.pdbx_strand_id
1 'polypeptide(L)'
;MSEAVTLHPRSAWEEAAILVALACVLGFGYTFFMERGFFSPTLSSETLTEGIRLVSADSARTLFHSGAVLFIDSRHTASYDSGHVPGAMSLPADEFDGYRVQFESMPRSQPLVVYCDGEECNSSVAVAIRLTGMGFTNVRTFFGGWDSWMKAGLPIERSDGR
;
A
#
# COMPACT_ATOMS: atom_id res chain seq x y z
N MET A 1 -40.21 -5.28 -60.09
CA MET A 1 -40.50 -6.46 -59.22
C MET A 1 -39.93 -6.15 -57.83
N SER A 2 -40.81 -5.77 -56.92
CA SER A 2 -40.41 -5.38 -55.57
C SER A 2 -40.70 -6.58 -54.66
N GLU A 3 -39.67 -7.23 -54.16
CA GLU A 3 -39.82 -8.26 -53.14
C GLU A 3 -40.14 -7.61 -51.81
N ALA A 4 -41.35 -7.82 -51.33
CA ALA A 4 -41.76 -7.43 -50.00
C ALA A 4 -41.13 -8.37 -49.00
N VAL A 5 -40.16 -7.87 -48.20
CA VAL A 5 -39.60 -8.58 -47.05
C VAL A 5 -40.72 -8.70 -45.99
N THR A 6 -41.29 -9.91 -45.93
CA THR A 6 -42.26 -10.27 -44.86
C THR A 6 -41.51 -10.48 -43.54
N LEU A 7 -41.52 -9.46 -42.69
CA LEU A 7 -41.07 -9.62 -41.31
C LEU A 7 -42.11 -10.48 -40.57
N HIS A 8 -41.75 -11.71 -40.26
CA HIS A 8 -42.53 -12.57 -39.36
C HIS A 8 -42.51 -11.91 -37.98
N PRO A 9 -43.68 -11.74 -37.36
CA PRO A 9 -43.71 -11.27 -35.96
C PRO A 9 -43.04 -12.33 -35.06
N ARG A 10 -41.97 -11.94 -34.39
CA ARG A 10 -41.32 -12.81 -33.40
C ARG A 10 -42.32 -13.09 -32.27
N SER A 11 -42.32 -14.30 -31.76
CA SER A 11 -43.17 -14.62 -30.61
C SER A 11 -42.70 -13.85 -29.35
N ALA A 12 -43.62 -13.47 -28.51
CA ALA A 12 -43.31 -12.72 -27.26
C ALA A 12 -42.24 -13.45 -26.41
N TRP A 13 -42.12 -14.74 -26.53
CA TRP A 13 -41.12 -15.59 -25.90
C TRP A 13 -39.69 -15.35 -26.49
N GLU A 14 -39.58 -15.17 -27.78
CA GLU A 14 -38.29 -14.92 -28.45
C GLU A 14 -37.77 -13.54 -28.09
N GLU A 15 -38.63 -12.54 -28.00
CA GLU A 15 -38.27 -11.18 -27.57
C GLU A 15 -37.82 -11.17 -26.11
N ALA A 16 -38.55 -11.86 -25.22
CA ALA A 16 -38.19 -11.99 -23.83
C ALA A 16 -36.83 -12.71 -23.66
N ALA A 17 -36.60 -13.78 -24.42
CA ALA A 17 -35.33 -14.52 -24.36
C ALA A 17 -34.12 -13.66 -24.84
N ILE A 18 -34.32 -12.83 -25.86
CA ILE A 18 -33.28 -11.92 -26.36
C ILE A 18 -32.96 -10.84 -25.31
N LEU A 19 -33.96 -10.27 -24.64
CA LEU A 19 -33.75 -9.26 -23.60
C LEU A 19 -33.02 -9.84 -22.39
N VAL A 20 -33.36 -11.06 -21.97
CA VAL A 20 -32.65 -11.75 -20.89
C VAL A 20 -31.20 -12.06 -21.27
N ALA A 21 -30.96 -12.56 -22.50
CA ALA A 21 -29.61 -12.82 -22.97
C ALA A 21 -28.76 -11.56 -23.02
N LEU A 22 -29.31 -10.43 -23.51
CA LEU A 22 -28.64 -9.14 -23.51
C LEU A 22 -28.32 -8.63 -22.10
N ALA A 23 -29.26 -8.76 -21.17
CA ALA A 23 -29.05 -8.38 -19.78
C ALA A 23 -27.94 -9.22 -19.12
N CYS A 24 -27.90 -10.52 -19.38
CA CYS A 24 -26.84 -11.42 -18.90
C CYS A 24 -25.48 -11.05 -19.50
N VAL A 25 -25.40 -10.77 -20.80
CA VAL A 25 -24.13 -10.37 -21.46
C VAL A 25 -23.64 -9.03 -20.92
N LEU A 26 -24.53 -8.06 -20.74
CA LEU A 26 -24.15 -6.74 -20.19
C LEU A 26 -23.80 -6.84 -18.71
N GLY A 27 -24.52 -7.61 -17.90
CA GLY A 27 -24.21 -7.84 -16.50
C GLY A 27 -22.90 -8.59 -16.31
N PHE A 28 -22.67 -9.65 -17.08
CA PHE A 28 -21.40 -10.40 -17.02
C PHE A 28 -20.24 -9.57 -17.57
N GLY A 29 -20.45 -8.82 -18.64
CA GLY A 29 -19.45 -7.88 -19.18
C GLY A 29 -19.08 -6.78 -18.19
N TYR A 30 -20.06 -6.24 -17.49
CA TYR A 30 -19.85 -5.23 -16.46
C TYR A 30 -19.06 -5.78 -15.27
N THR A 31 -19.45 -6.94 -14.72
CA THR A 31 -18.72 -7.58 -13.60
C THR A 31 -17.32 -7.98 -14.02
N PHE A 32 -17.15 -8.58 -15.18
CA PHE A 32 -15.83 -8.97 -15.71
C PHE A 32 -14.91 -7.75 -15.94
N PHE A 33 -15.47 -6.63 -16.42
CA PHE A 33 -14.71 -5.39 -16.62
C PHE A 33 -14.36 -4.71 -15.28
N MET A 34 -15.27 -4.76 -14.29
CA MET A 34 -15.04 -4.20 -12.96
C MET A 34 -14.12 -5.08 -12.11
N GLU A 35 -14.27 -6.40 -12.15
CA GLU A 35 -13.38 -7.32 -11.42
C GLU A 35 -11.95 -7.36 -11.98
N ARG A 36 -11.78 -7.16 -13.28
CA ARG A 36 -10.44 -7.01 -13.86
C ARG A 36 -9.82 -5.63 -13.68
N GLY A 37 -10.55 -4.72 -13.00
CA GLY A 37 -10.00 -3.48 -12.48
C GLY A 37 -9.11 -2.72 -13.45
N PHE A 38 -9.66 -2.29 -14.60
CA PHE A 38 -8.91 -1.43 -15.52
C PHE A 38 -8.42 -0.13 -14.83
N PHE A 39 -8.98 0.18 -13.67
CA PHE A 39 -8.60 1.33 -12.83
C PHE A 39 -8.02 0.95 -11.46
N SER A 40 -7.90 -0.32 -11.13
CA SER A 40 -7.09 -0.72 -9.98
C SER A 40 -5.68 -0.99 -10.49
N PRO A 41 -4.67 -0.15 -10.19
CA PRO A 41 -3.32 -0.62 -10.23
C PRO A 41 -3.26 -1.73 -9.15
N THR A 42 -3.53 -2.96 -9.53
CA THR A 42 -3.03 -4.10 -8.78
C THR A 42 -1.52 -3.97 -8.82
N LEU A 43 -0.96 -3.31 -7.80
CA LEU A 43 0.41 -3.55 -7.42
C LEU A 43 0.46 -5.05 -7.14
N SER A 44 0.80 -5.83 -8.17
CA SER A 44 1.01 -7.25 -8.01
C SER A 44 2.04 -7.42 -6.91
N SER A 45 1.75 -8.28 -5.93
CA SER A 45 2.64 -8.59 -4.81
C SER A 45 4.05 -9.01 -5.29
N GLU A 46 4.20 -9.44 -6.53
CA GLU A 46 5.48 -9.74 -7.16
C GLU A 46 6.32 -8.50 -7.50
N THR A 47 5.69 -7.36 -7.85
CA THR A 47 6.44 -6.12 -8.17
C THR A 47 6.91 -5.40 -6.91
N LEU A 48 6.31 -5.66 -5.75
CA LEU A 48 6.71 -5.08 -4.47
C LEU A 48 7.94 -5.76 -3.86
N THR A 49 8.35 -6.92 -4.36
CA THR A 49 9.43 -7.72 -3.77
C THR A 49 10.80 -7.44 -4.40
N GLU A 50 10.87 -6.90 -5.60
CA GLU A 50 12.15 -6.53 -6.26
C GLU A 50 12.70 -5.20 -5.73
N GLY A 51 13.26 -5.22 -4.52
CA GLY A 51 14.01 -4.09 -3.96
C GLY A 51 13.68 -3.72 -2.52
N ILE A 52 12.53 -4.12 -1.97
CA ILE A 52 12.17 -3.83 -0.59
C ILE A 52 12.48 -5.05 0.28
N ARG A 53 13.44 -4.91 1.18
CA ARG A 53 13.80 -5.97 2.13
C ARG A 53 12.89 -5.92 3.35
N LEU A 54 12.18 -7.01 3.62
CA LEU A 54 11.38 -7.15 4.83
C LEU A 54 12.27 -7.46 6.04
N VAL A 55 11.91 -6.87 7.17
CA VAL A 55 12.59 -7.04 8.46
C VAL A 55 11.61 -7.65 9.46
N SER A 56 12.03 -8.74 10.12
CA SER A 56 11.28 -9.33 11.24
C SER A 56 11.46 -8.52 12.52
N ALA A 57 10.62 -8.78 13.54
CA ALA A 57 10.71 -8.10 14.85
C ALA A 57 12.09 -8.29 15.53
N ASP A 58 12.67 -9.50 15.47
CA ASP A 58 13.99 -9.76 16.04
C ASP A 58 15.10 -9.02 15.30
N SER A 59 14.99 -8.94 13.96
CA SER A 59 15.91 -8.15 13.15
C SER A 59 15.76 -6.66 13.41
N ALA A 60 14.53 -6.15 13.54
CA ALA A 60 14.27 -4.73 13.87
C ALA A 60 14.87 -4.37 15.23
N ARG A 61 14.70 -5.23 16.24
CA ARG A 61 15.33 -5.07 17.57
C ARG A 61 16.84 -4.99 17.47
N THR A 62 17.46 -5.92 16.73
CA THR A 62 18.91 -5.94 16.55
C THR A 62 19.41 -4.68 15.85
N LEU A 63 18.72 -4.25 14.81
CA LEU A 63 19.04 -3.02 14.08
C LEU A 63 18.88 -1.77 14.97
N PHE A 64 17.86 -1.72 15.80
CA PHE A 64 17.67 -0.64 16.77
C PHE A 64 18.84 -0.54 17.76
N HIS A 65 19.21 -1.65 18.38
CA HIS A 65 20.32 -1.66 19.35
C HIS A 65 21.68 -1.38 18.71
N SER A 66 21.84 -1.64 17.43
CA SER A 66 23.09 -1.31 16.72
C SER A 66 23.28 0.20 16.48
N GLY A 67 22.21 1.00 16.52
CA GLY A 67 22.23 2.41 16.16
C GLY A 67 22.60 2.70 14.70
N ALA A 68 22.71 1.66 13.86
CA ALA A 68 23.21 1.78 12.49
C ALA A 68 22.12 2.19 11.48
N VAL A 69 20.85 2.21 11.88
CA VAL A 69 19.72 2.49 11.01
C VAL A 69 18.86 3.64 11.57
N LEU A 70 18.22 4.36 10.68
CA LEU A 70 17.19 5.33 11.04
C LEU A 70 15.81 4.69 10.83
N PHE A 71 15.01 4.68 11.89
CA PHE A 71 13.62 4.25 11.81
C PHE A 71 12.75 5.37 11.27
N ILE A 72 11.79 5.02 10.42
CA ILE A 72 10.85 5.95 9.79
C ILE A 72 9.44 5.46 10.12
N ASP A 73 8.68 6.29 10.83
CA ASP A 73 7.29 6.02 11.16
C ASP A 73 6.38 6.57 10.06
N SER A 74 5.69 5.68 9.36
CA SER A 74 4.78 6.05 8.26
C SER A 74 3.32 6.20 8.69
N ARG A 75 3.03 6.11 9.99
CA ARG A 75 1.71 6.32 10.57
C ARG A 75 1.35 7.81 10.58
N HIS A 76 0.09 8.11 10.84
CA HIS A 76 -0.35 9.50 11.06
C HIS A 76 0.40 10.16 12.23
N THR A 77 0.61 11.46 12.14
CA THR A 77 1.35 12.26 13.16
C THR A 77 0.81 12.04 14.56
N ALA A 78 -0.52 11.96 14.75
CA ALA A 78 -1.11 11.71 16.07
C ALA A 78 -0.72 10.35 16.67
N SER A 79 -0.55 9.31 15.83
CA SER A 79 -0.06 7.99 16.27
C SER A 79 1.41 8.05 16.67
N TYR A 80 2.23 8.75 15.87
CA TYR A 80 3.63 9.00 16.18
C TYR A 80 3.80 9.72 17.51
N ASP A 81 3.06 10.81 17.74
CA ASP A 81 3.14 11.62 18.97
C ASP A 81 2.74 10.81 20.20
N SER A 82 1.75 9.92 20.09
CA SER A 82 1.30 9.06 21.19
C SER A 82 2.32 7.99 21.59
N GLY A 83 3.22 7.61 20.67
CA GLY A 83 4.31 6.67 20.90
C GLY A 83 4.92 6.16 19.60
N HIS A 84 6.24 6.15 19.55
CA HIS A 84 7.03 5.71 18.39
C HIS A 84 8.33 5.03 18.83
N VAL A 85 9.04 4.41 17.88
CA VAL A 85 10.37 3.83 18.10
C VAL A 85 11.33 4.96 18.45
N PRO A 86 12.10 4.87 19.55
CA PRO A 86 12.98 5.97 19.97
C PRO A 86 13.94 6.41 18.87
N GLY A 87 13.99 7.73 18.64
CA GLY A 87 14.79 8.32 17.58
C GLY A 87 14.26 8.12 16.16
N ALA A 88 13.06 7.59 15.98
CA ALA A 88 12.45 7.50 14.66
C ALA A 88 12.03 8.89 14.15
N MET A 89 12.05 9.05 12.83
CA MET A 89 11.50 10.24 12.17
C MET A 89 10.07 9.97 11.68
N SER A 90 9.18 10.94 11.90
CA SER A 90 7.83 10.89 11.34
C SER A 90 7.86 11.17 9.85
N LEU A 91 7.20 10.31 9.05
CA LEU A 91 6.99 10.49 7.61
C LEU A 91 5.62 9.89 7.22
N PRO A 92 4.51 10.54 7.61
CA PRO A 92 3.18 10.05 7.30
C PRO A 92 3.01 9.82 5.80
N ALA A 93 2.44 8.66 5.43
CA ALA A 93 2.35 8.25 4.03
C ALA A 93 1.47 9.19 3.19
N ASP A 94 0.43 9.73 3.78
CA ASP A 94 -0.52 10.68 3.19
C ASP A 94 0.02 12.11 3.10
N GLU A 95 0.97 12.47 3.98
CA GLU A 95 1.62 13.79 4.02
C GLU A 95 3.07 13.78 3.50
N PHE A 96 3.49 12.71 2.84
CA PHE A 96 4.87 12.47 2.41
C PHE A 96 5.53 13.68 1.76
N ASP A 97 4.83 14.37 0.86
CA ASP A 97 5.41 15.49 0.09
C ASP A 97 5.76 16.69 0.98
N GLY A 98 5.02 16.89 2.07
CA GLY A 98 5.31 17.92 3.08
C GLY A 98 6.56 17.60 3.92
N TYR A 99 6.81 16.32 4.16
CA TYR A 99 7.92 15.86 5.00
C TYR A 99 9.19 15.51 4.21
N ARG A 100 9.09 15.29 2.89
CA ARG A 100 10.21 14.81 2.05
C ARG A 100 11.46 15.69 2.11
N VAL A 101 11.29 16.99 2.33
CA VAL A 101 12.40 17.97 2.38
C VAL A 101 13.43 17.59 3.46
N GLN A 102 13.00 16.99 4.57
CA GLN A 102 13.89 16.53 5.65
C GLN A 102 14.88 15.45 5.16
N PHE A 103 14.51 14.72 4.11
CA PHE A 103 15.30 13.63 3.54
C PHE A 103 16.20 14.08 2.38
N GLU A 104 16.04 15.30 1.86
CA GLU A 104 16.79 15.77 0.68
C GLU A 104 18.28 15.92 0.96
N SER A 105 18.64 16.36 2.17
CA SER A 105 20.04 16.53 2.60
C SER A 105 20.68 15.24 3.15
N MET A 106 19.89 14.17 3.30
CA MET A 106 20.35 12.92 3.91
C MET A 106 21.18 12.09 2.91
N PRO A 107 22.30 11.46 3.34
CA PRO A 107 23.07 10.57 2.47
C PRO A 107 22.20 9.44 1.92
N ARG A 108 22.24 9.20 0.61
CA ARG A 108 21.42 8.17 -0.06
C ARG A 108 21.82 6.74 0.36
N SER A 109 22.97 6.54 0.93
CA SER A 109 23.42 5.28 1.52
C SER A 109 22.94 5.05 2.96
N GLN A 110 22.29 6.05 3.60
CA GLN A 110 21.75 5.91 4.95
C GLN A 110 20.81 4.71 5.02
N PRO A 111 21.04 3.74 5.92
CA PRO A 111 20.11 2.64 6.10
C PRO A 111 18.83 3.12 6.77
N LEU A 112 17.69 2.82 6.14
CA LEU A 112 16.36 3.20 6.62
C LEU A 112 15.51 1.96 6.91
N VAL A 113 14.75 1.99 8.00
CA VAL A 113 13.75 0.98 8.33
C VAL A 113 12.40 1.67 8.49
N VAL A 114 11.52 1.47 7.53
CA VAL A 114 10.17 2.06 7.54
C VAL A 114 9.21 1.10 8.22
N TYR A 115 8.36 1.61 9.08
CA TYR A 115 7.32 0.82 9.73
C TYR A 115 5.99 1.57 9.79
N CYS A 116 4.90 0.83 10.00
CA CYS A 116 3.55 1.35 10.27
C CYS A 116 2.92 0.60 11.44
N ASP A 117 1.59 0.54 11.53
CA ASP A 117 0.93 -0.10 12.68
C ASP A 117 1.22 -1.59 12.76
N GLY A 118 1.01 -2.35 11.67
CA GLY A 118 1.19 -3.81 11.65
C GLY A 118 1.07 -4.41 10.25
N GLU A 119 0.85 -5.73 10.19
CA GLU A 119 0.90 -6.53 8.96
C GLU A 119 -0.13 -6.13 7.90
N GLU A 120 -1.29 -5.63 8.30
CA GLU A 120 -2.35 -5.18 7.38
C GLU A 120 -2.13 -3.76 6.83
N CYS A 121 -1.10 -3.07 7.32
CA CYS A 121 -0.83 -1.67 6.97
C CYS A 121 0.17 -1.58 5.80
N ASN A 122 -0.28 -1.02 4.68
CA ASN A 122 0.54 -0.85 3.48
C ASN A 122 1.31 0.49 3.42
N SER A 123 1.13 1.38 4.40
CA SER A 123 1.75 2.71 4.37
C SER A 123 3.27 2.65 4.42
N SER A 124 3.87 1.71 5.17
CA SER A 124 5.32 1.52 5.24
C SER A 124 5.92 1.12 3.89
N VAL A 125 5.23 0.26 3.14
CA VAL A 125 5.65 -0.14 1.80
C VAL A 125 5.57 1.04 0.83
N ALA A 126 4.47 1.80 0.86
CA ALA A 126 4.29 2.98 0.03
C ALA A 126 5.38 4.03 0.28
N VAL A 127 5.71 4.31 1.54
CA VAL A 127 6.79 5.22 1.93
C VAL A 127 8.15 4.67 1.50
N ALA A 128 8.42 3.37 1.67
CA ALA A 128 9.67 2.75 1.26
C ALA A 128 9.90 2.86 -0.26
N ILE A 129 8.85 2.65 -1.07
CA ILE A 129 8.91 2.85 -2.54
C ILE A 129 9.29 4.30 -2.86
N ARG A 130 8.63 5.28 -2.22
CA ARG A 130 8.90 6.71 -2.46
C ARG A 130 10.32 7.11 -2.06
N LEU A 131 10.82 6.62 -0.92
CA LEU A 131 12.21 6.84 -0.49
C LEU A 131 13.22 6.21 -1.45
N THR A 132 12.96 4.99 -1.93
CA THR A 132 13.77 4.36 -2.98
C THR A 132 13.75 5.20 -4.27
N GLY A 133 12.61 5.73 -4.66
CA GLY A 133 12.46 6.67 -5.79
C GLY A 133 13.23 7.98 -5.59
N MET A 134 13.47 8.41 -4.34
CA MET A 134 14.35 9.53 -4.02
C MET A 134 15.85 9.17 -4.08
N GLY A 135 16.19 7.91 -4.38
CA GLY A 135 17.55 7.42 -4.52
C GLY A 135 18.18 6.76 -3.28
N PHE A 136 17.41 6.54 -2.21
CA PHE A 136 17.91 5.77 -1.07
C PHE A 136 18.12 4.30 -1.46
N THR A 137 19.33 3.79 -1.23
CA THR A 137 19.76 2.45 -1.69
C THR A 137 19.60 1.35 -0.66
N ASN A 138 19.32 1.69 0.60
CA ASN A 138 19.21 0.74 1.70
C ASN A 138 17.94 0.98 2.51
N VAL A 139 16.79 0.79 1.85
CA VAL A 139 15.47 0.93 2.47
C VAL A 139 14.91 -0.47 2.79
N ARG A 140 14.42 -0.63 3.99
CA ARG A 140 13.81 -1.87 4.50
C ARG A 140 12.44 -1.55 5.09
N THR A 141 11.55 -2.53 5.14
CA THR A 141 10.24 -2.42 5.76
C THR A 141 10.11 -3.38 6.92
N PHE A 142 9.81 -2.87 8.10
CA PHE A 142 9.48 -3.67 9.27
C PHE A 142 7.98 -4.03 9.21
N PHE A 143 7.69 -5.23 8.71
CA PHE A 143 6.34 -5.69 8.39
C PHE A 143 5.44 -5.84 9.64
N GLY A 144 5.98 -6.34 10.75
CA GLY A 144 5.23 -6.44 12.01
C GLY A 144 4.91 -5.09 12.67
N GLY A 145 5.60 -4.03 12.25
CA GLY A 145 5.34 -2.65 12.62
C GLY A 145 5.29 -2.39 14.12
N TRP A 146 4.55 -1.34 14.46
CA TRP A 146 4.35 -0.89 15.83
C TRP A 146 3.74 -1.94 16.75
N ASP A 147 2.78 -2.70 16.26
CA ASP A 147 2.14 -3.76 17.04
C ASP A 147 3.14 -4.82 17.52
N SER A 148 4.02 -5.28 16.63
CA SER A 148 5.06 -6.25 16.98
C SER A 148 6.13 -5.64 17.90
N TRP A 149 6.44 -4.35 17.70
CA TRP A 149 7.35 -3.61 18.57
C TRP A 149 6.84 -3.56 20.00
N MET A 150 5.56 -3.19 20.17
CA MET A 150 4.90 -3.13 21.47
C MET A 150 4.75 -4.51 22.13
N LYS A 151 4.36 -5.54 21.35
CA LYS A 151 4.26 -6.93 21.86
C LYS A 151 5.61 -7.47 22.36
N ALA A 152 6.70 -7.03 21.75
CA ALA A 152 8.06 -7.40 22.17
C ALA A 152 8.55 -6.63 23.40
N GLY A 153 7.77 -5.69 23.95
CA GLY A 153 8.14 -4.88 25.10
C GLY A 153 9.35 -3.97 24.86
N LEU A 154 9.56 -3.54 23.62
CA LEU A 154 10.70 -2.70 23.26
C LEU A 154 10.49 -1.23 23.67
N PRO A 155 11.58 -0.45 23.82
CA PRO A 155 11.50 0.94 24.24
C PRO A 155 10.62 1.79 23.33
N ILE A 156 9.93 2.76 23.91
CA ILE A 156 9.09 3.73 23.19
C ILE A 156 9.48 5.15 23.57
N GLU A 157 9.32 6.06 22.64
CA GLU A 157 9.43 7.50 22.83
C GLU A 157 8.08 8.16 22.53
N ARG A 158 7.80 9.32 23.15
CA ARG A 158 6.60 10.13 22.92
C ARG A 158 6.99 11.57 22.71
N SER A 159 6.31 12.23 21.77
CA SER A 159 6.59 13.64 21.46
C SER A 159 6.10 14.59 22.55
N ASP A 160 5.19 14.14 23.43
CA ASP A 160 4.66 14.96 24.54
C ASP A 160 5.56 15.01 25.77
N GLY A 161 6.73 14.39 25.74
CA GLY A 161 7.72 14.41 26.82
C GLY A 161 7.28 13.70 28.11
N ARG A 162 6.29 12.80 28.04
CA ARG A 162 5.81 11.99 29.18
C ARG A 162 6.22 10.54 29.09
#